data_8d554b501a726e31ccb0b9f4eded6935
#
_entry.id   8d554b501a726e31ccb0b9f4eded6935
#
_cell.length_a   1.000
_cell.length_b   1.000
_cell.length_c   1.000
_cell.angle_alpha   90.00
_cell.angle_beta   90.00
_cell.angle_gamma   90.00
#
_symmetry.space_group_name_H-M   'P 1'
#
loop_
_entity.id
_entity.type
_entity.pdbx_description
1 polymer ?
#
loop_
_entity_poly.entity_id
_entity_poly.type
_entity_poly.pdbx_seq_one_letter_code
_entity_poly.pdbx_strand_id
1 'polypeptide(L)'
;MRSALSKKMPAAVNPKHLLYLALFLSGGWFANNCPAAIIYPKAPEGGREMVIQLANYFVGKNLPLFKGISTTNDLMVAAPCEGYSVGLTNMAAGELLSAAYTSHISWQYLILHGTNIVGWAFVRADVKTGRALKCYQIGEPLKGLDEALRIAEQLPEVKKQDYEMRYLDMPWILFDAVWLHAKSNDIIIPLRDHWSRWSAGRPYSETEMIKILKPIAEKQLKVKMMPGMVGS
;
A
#
# COMPACT_ATOMS: atom_id res chain seq x y z
N MET A 1 -23.12 -28.68 -29.60
CA MET A 1 -21.85 -27.95 -29.54
C MET A 1 -21.77 -27.26 -28.18
N ARG A 2 -20.98 -27.80 -27.25
CA ARG A 2 -20.76 -27.21 -25.92
C ARG A 2 -19.34 -26.61 -25.89
N SER A 3 -19.24 -25.29 -25.84
CA SER A 3 -17.99 -24.57 -25.71
C SER A 3 -17.50 -24.65 -24.25
N ALA A 4 -16.35 -25.30 -24.05
CA ALA A 4 -15.67 -25.38 -22.77
C ALA A 4 -14.89 -24.08 -22.56
N LEU A 5 -15.38 -23.19 -21.67
CA LEU A 5 -14.65 -22.05 -21.16
C LEU A 5 -13.58 -22.56 -20.17
N SER A 6 -12.34 -22.59 -20.65
CA SER A 6 -11.15 -22.81 -19.81
C SER A 6 -10.97 -21.66 -18.84
N LYS A 7 -11.31 -21.85 -17.56
CA LYS A 7 -10.94 -20.95 -16.47
C LYS A 7 -9.42 -21.04 -16.26
N LYS A 8 -8.68 -20.03 -16.70
CA LYS A 8 -7.29 -19.83 -16.28
C LYS A 8 -7.27 -19.62 -14.77
N MET A 9 -6.68 -20.55 -14.03
CA MET A 9 -6.35 -20.37 -12.63
C MET A 9 -5.31 -19.24 -12.50
N PRO A 10 -5.44 -18.35 -11.51
CA PRO A 10 -4.38 -17.39 -11.21
C PRO A 10 -3.11 -18.14 -10.81
N ALA A 11 -1.96 -17.65 -11.28
CA ALA A 11 -0.65 -18.21 -10.97
C ALA A 11 -0.43 -18.21 -9.45
N ALA A 12 -0.10 -19.36 -8.89
CA ALA A 12 0.22 -19.52 -7.48
C ALA A 12 1.44 -18.65 -7.13
N VAL A 13 1.32 -17.81 -6.11
CA VAL A 13 2.41 -17.02 -5.56
C VAL A 13 3.48 -17.98 -5.03
N ASN A 14 4.74 -17.78 -5.42
CA ASN A 14 5.84 -18.65 -5.06
C ASN A 14 6.07 -18.62 -3.53
N PRO A 15 5.98 -19.75 -2.81
CA PRO A 15 6.08 -19.78 -1.34
C PRO A 15 7.42 -19.28 -0.78
N LYS A 16 8.46 -19.16 -1.62
CA LYS A 16 9.75 -18.59 -1.21
C LYS A 16 9.66 -17.11 -0.84
N HIS A 17 8.72 -16.35 -1.41
CA HIS A 17 8.56 -14.92 -1.13
C HIS A 17 7.93 -14.66 0.24
N LEU A 18 7.10 -15.57 0.73
CA LEU A 18 6.51 -15.47 2.07
C LEU A 18 7.48 -15.82 3.20
N LEU A 19 8.54 -16.59 2.91
CA LEU A 19 9.56 -16.90 3.90
C LEU A 19 10.31 -15.64 4.34
N TYR A 20 10.51 -14.68 3.44
CA TYR A 20 11.10 -13.38 3.77
C TYR A 20 10.16 -12.51 4.60
N LEU A 21 8.86 -12.51 4.32
CA LEU A 21 7.87 -11.79 5.11
C LEU A 21 7.74 -12.35 6.55
N ALA A 22 7.88 -13.68 6.71
CA ALA A 22 7.79 -14.36 7.99
C ALA A 22 9.07 -14.25 8.84
N LEU A 23 10.26 -14.17 8.22
CA LEU A 23 11.54 -14.06 8.92
C LEU A 23 11.75 -12.71 9.62
N PHE A 24 11.07 -11.65 9.19
CA PHE A 24 11.09 -10.35 9.86
C PHE A 24 10.23 -10.27 11.14
N LEU A 25 9.39 -11.28 11.41
CA LEU A 25 8.57 -11.34 12.63
C LEU A 25 9.29 -11.96 13.84
N SER A 26 10.40 -12.65 13.62
CA SER A 26 11.25 -13.17 14.69
C SER A 26 12.46 -12.25 14.87
N GLY A 27 12.41 -11.35 15.86
CA GLY A 27 13.49 -10.46 16.24
C GLY A 27 14.76 -11.20 16.65
N GLY A 28 15.54 -11.68 15.67
CA GLY A 28 16.81 -12.39 15.85
C GLY A 28 17.97 -11.54 15.34
N TRP A 29 18.89 -11.25 16.22
CA TRP A 29 20.16 -10.61 15.98
C TRP A 29 21.00 -11.34 14.93
N PHE A 30 21.10 -10.76 13.73
CA PHE A 30 22.23 -10.99 12.82
C PHE A 30 22.77 -9.64 12.37
N ALA A 31 23.72 -9.12 13.11
CA ALA A 31 24.56 -8.02 12.68
C ALA A 31 25.53 -8.53 11.58
N ASN A 32 25.69 -7.67 10.56
CA ASN A 32 26.71 -7.67 9.52
C ASN A 32 26.49 -8.61 8.30
N ASN A 33 26.08 -7.99 7.20
CA ASN A 33 25.83 -8.47 5.84
C ASN A 33 24.40 -8.93 5.52
N CYS A 34 23.38 -8.27 6.08
CA CYS A 34 22.05 -8.37 5.46
C CYS A 34 22.10 -7.69 4.07
N PRO A 35 21.69 -8.39 3.00
CA PRO A 35 21.46 -7.71 1.74
C PRO A 35 20.43 -6.60 1.94
N ALA A 36 20.59 -5.49 1.24
CA ALA A 36 19.65 -4.40 1.22
C ALA A 36 18.23 -4.92 1.00
N ALA A 37 17.25 -4.37 1.68
CA ALA A 37 15.92 -4.94 1.79
C ALA A 37 14.82 -3.87 1.81
N ILE A 38 13.60 -4.31 1.56
CA ILE A 38 12.41 -3.51 1.87
C ILE A 38 12.16 -3.59 3.38
N ILE A 39 12.22 -2.44 4.04
CA ILE A 39 12.00 -2.31 5.48
C ILE A 39 10.56 -1.87 5.71
N TYR A 40 9.88 -2.57 6.60
CA TYR A 40 8.58 -2.15 7.11
C TYR A 40 8.78 -1.37 8.40
N PRO A 41 8.19 -0.17 8.54
CA PRO A 41 8.32 0.62 9.74
C PRO A 41 7.71 -0.09 10.95
N LYS A 42 8.17 0.28 12.15
CA LYS A 42 7.64 -0.29 13.38
C LYS A 42 6.16 0.04 13.55
N ALA A 43 5.33 -0.99 13.51
CA ALA A 43 3.89 -0.86 13.69
C ALA A 43 3.49 -0.19 15.02
N PRO A 44 2.37 0.55 15.06
CA PRO A 44 1.83 1.06 16.30
C PRO A 44 1.42 -0.08 17.24
N GLU A 45 1.68 0.13 18.53
CA GLU A 45 1.30 -0.83 19.58
C GLU A 45 -0.21 -1.10 19.55
N GLY A 46 -0.60 -2.37 19.57
CA GLY A 46 -1.99 -2.81 19.52
C GLY A 46 -2.64 -2.76 18.12
N GLY A 47 -1.92 -2.32 17.09
CA GLY A 47 -2.49 -2.19 15.75
C GLY A 47 -2.91 -3.52 15.13
N ARG A 48 -2.06 -4.54 15.24
CA ARG A 48 -2.33 -5.89 14.74
C ARG A 48 -3.54 -6.51 15.42
N GLU A 49 -3.62 -6.38 16.73
CA GLU A 49 -4.69 -6.91 17.56
C GLU A 49 -6.04 -6.27 17.18
N MET A 50 -6.06 -4.97 16.91
CA MET A 50 -7.26 -4.27 16.45
C MET A 50 -7.72 -4.77 15.08
N VAL A 51 -6.80 -5.03 14.16
CA VAL A 51 -7.14 -5.61 12.85
C VAL A 51 -7.74 -7.00 13.02
N ILE A 52 -7.12 -7.86 13.84
CA ILE A 52 -7.62 -9.20 14.12
C ILE A 52 -9.02 -9.16 14.75
N GLN A 53 -9.25 -8.28 15.72
CA GLN A 53 -10.57 -8.13 16.36
C GLN A 53 -11.64 -7.74 15.34
N LEU A 54 -11.35 -6.79 14.44
CA LEU A 54 -12.29 -6.39 13.43
C LEU A 54 -12.50 -7.49 12.36
N ALA A 55 -11.43 -8.21 11.96
CA ALA A 55 -11.54 -9.36 11.08
C ALA A 55 -12.40 -10.47 11.68
N ASN A 56 -12.26 -10.77 12.97
CA ASN A 56 -13.10 -11.71 13.72
C ASN A 56 -14.60 -11.35 13.62
N TYR A 57 -14.90 -10.07 13.78
CA TYR A 57 -16.29 -9.59 13.65
C TYR A 57 -16.82 -9.84 12.22
N PHE A 58 -16.01 -9.56 11.18
CA PHE A 58 -16.40 -9.77 9.78
C PHE A 58 -16.60 -11.26 9.45
N VAL A 59 -15.67 -12.12 9.89
CA VAL A 59 -15.79 -13.58 9.71
C VAL A 59 -17.02 -14.10 10.45
N GLY A 60 -17.23 -13.73 11.71
CA GLY A 60 -18.40 -14.13 12.50
C GLY A 60 -19.74 -13.67 11.93
N LYS A 61 -19.76 -12.61 11.12
CA LYS A 61 -20.93 -12.14 10.38
C LYS A 61 -21.03 -12.71 8.97
N ASN A 62 -20.10 -13.59 8.57
CA ASN A 62 -20.02 -14.18 7.23
C ASN A 62 -20.11 -13.14 6.10
N LEU A 63 -19.41 -12.00 6.29
CA LEU A 63 -19.43 -10.93 5.30
C LEU A 63 -18.66 -11.35 4.03
N PRO A 64 -19.03 -10.83 2.85
CA PRO A 64 -18.49 -11.27 1.56
C PRO A 64 -16.98 -11.26 1.46
N LEU A 65 -16.33 -10.29 2.14
CA LEU A 65 -14.88 -10.10 2.15
C LEU A 65 -14.12 -11.36 2.61
N PHE A 66 -14.66 -12.08 3.61
CA PHE A 66 -14.04 -13.27 4.17
C PHE A 66 -14.84 -14.55 3.85
N LYS A 67 -15.55 -14.54 2.72
CA LYS A 67 -16.34 -15.72 2.29
C LYS A 67 -15.46 -16.95 2.16
N GLY A 68 -15.84 -18.01 2.84
CA GLY A 68 -15.10 -19.28 2.85
C GLY A 68 -14.01 -19.38 3.91
N ILE A 69 -13.82 -18.32 4.72
CA ILE A 69 -12.96 -18.35 5.92
C ILE A 69 -13.85 -18.59 7.13
N SER A 70 -13.69 -19.75 7.76
CA SER A 70 -14.51 -20.18 8.90
C SER A 70 -13.96 -19.73 10.24
N THR A 71 -12.65 -19.46 10.32
CA THR A 71 -11.96 -19.03 11.52
C THR A 71 -10.88 -18.01 11.19
N THR A 72 -10.66 -17.05 12.08
CA THR A 72 -9.59 -16.07 11.95
C THR A 72 -8.22 -16.60 12.41
N ASN A 73 -8.17 -17.80 13.00
CA ASN A 73 -6.89 -18.42 13.36
C ASN A 73 -5.99 -18.66 12.14
N ASP A 74 -6.61 -18.77 10.94
CA ASP A 74 -5.91 -18.94 9.69
C ASP A 74 -5.53 -17.61 9.02
N LEU A 75 -5.94 -16.48 9.63
CA LEU A 75 -5.59 -15.15 9.15
C LEU A 75 -4.30 -14.66 9.78
N MET A 76 -3.42 -14.17 8.92
CA MET A 76 -2.21 -13.48 9.33
C MET A 76 -2.33 -11.99 9.00
N VAL A 77 -2.01 -11.13 9.98
CA VAL A 77 -1.90 -9.68 9.77
C VAL A 77 -0.43 -9.34 9.66
N ALA A 78 -0.04 -8.75 8.55
CA ALA A 78 1.36 -8.56 8.18
C ALA A 78 1.62 -7.20 7.51
N ALA A 79 2.89 -6.92 7.24
CA ALA A 79 3.37 -5.83 6.42
C ALA A 79 2.77 -4.46 6.81
N PRO A 80 2.93 -4.02 8.08
CA PRO A 80 2.50 -2.68 8.46
C PRO A 80 3.29 -1.65 7.66
N CYS A 81 2.60 -0.75 6.97
CA CYS A 81 3.23 0.38 6.31
C CYS A 81 2.49 1.68 6.63
N GLU A 82 3.24 2.77 6.62
CA GLU A 82 2.65 4.09 6.79
C GLU A 82 1.95 4.53 5.50
N GLY A 83 0.72 5.05 5.65
CA GLY A 83 -0.04 5.64 4.57
C GLY A 83 0.12 7.16 4.54
N TYR A 84 0.42 7.68 3.37
CA TYR A 84 0.61 9.10 3.13
C TYR A 84 -0.34 9.63 2.08
N SER A 85 -0.77 10.87 2.24
CA SER A 85 -1.53 11.59 1.21
C SER A 85 -0.84 12.90 0.87
N VAL A 86 -0.77 13.21 -0.41
CA VAL A 86 -0.19 14.46 -0.90
C VAL A 86 -1.30 15.43 -1.29
N GLY A 87 -1.21 16.65 -0.77
CA GLY A 87 -2.15 17.72 -1.06
C GLY A 87 -2.07 18.16 -2.52
N LEU A 88 -3.25 18.49 -3.09
CA LEU A 88 -3.37 18.98 -4.46
C LEU A 88 -2.48 20.21 -4.72
N THR A 89 -2.41 21.15 -3.77
CA THR A 89 -1.62 22.39 -3.87
C THR A 89 -0.13 22.08 -3.91
N ASN A 90 0.37 21.20 -3.05
CA ASN A 90 1.79 20.81 -3.02
C ASN A 90 2.20 20.13 -4.32
N MET A 91 1.34 19.25 -4.84
CA MET A 91 1.61 18.59 -6.11
C MET A 91 1.61 19.58 -7.28
N ALA A 92 0.70 20.57 -7.30
CA ALA A 92 0.68 21.61 -8.31
C ALA A 92 1.91 22.53 -8.24
N ALA A 93 2.46 22.75 -7.05
CA ALA A 93 3.73 23.45 -6.87
C ALA A 93 4.91 22.64 -7.43
N GLY A 94 4.74 21.32 -7.57
CA GLY A 94 5.78 20.40 -8.05
C GLY A 94 6.81 20.07 -6.98
N GLU A 95 6.38 20.13 -5.72
CA GLU A 95 7.21 19.72 -4.61
C GLU A 95 7.46 18.22 -4.65
N LEU A 96 8.66 17.80 -4.26
CA LEU A 96 9.01 16.39 -4.12
C LEU A 96 8.14 15.75 -3.03
N LEU A 97 7.77 14.47 -3.22
CA LEU A 97 6.96 13.74 -2.24
C LEU A 97 7.63 13.65 -0.87
N SER A 98 8.96 13.50 -0.88
CA SER A 98 9.79 13.48 0.31
C SER A 98 9.87 14.83 1.04
N ALA A 99 9.68 15.96 0.33
CA ALA A 99 9.69 17.32 0.85
C ALA A 99 8.30 17.93 0.97
N ALA A 100 7.32 17.43 0.17
CA ALA A 100 5.94 17.86 0.26
C ALA A 100 5.38 17.56 1.65
N TYR A 101 4.48 18.40 2.12
CA TYR A 101 3.71 18.12 3.33
C TYR A 101 2.80 16.92 3.04
N THR A 102 3.36 15.73 3.21
CA THR A 102 2.59 14.50 3.19
C THR A 102 1.98 14.32 4.57
N SER A 103 0.65 14.37 4.65
CA SER A 103 -0.01 14.02 5.88
C SER A 103 0.03 12.51 6.05
N HIS A 104 0.64 12.05 7.13
CA HIS A 104 0.48 10.68 7.58
C HIS A 104 -0.99 10.45 7.93
N ILE A 105 -1.67 9.61 7.15
CA ILE A 105 -3.12 9.41 7.27
C ILE A 105 -3.46 8.19 8.11
N SER A 106 -2.65 7.14 8.01
CA SER A 106 -2.95 5.88 8.69
C SER A 106 -1.81 4.89 8.58
N TRP A 107 -1.93 3.85 9.37
CA TRP A 107 -1.17 2.61 9.19
C TRP A 107 -2.01 1.62 8.39
N GLN A 108 -1.39 0.97 7.42
CA GLN A 108 -2.02 -0.07 6.63
C GLN A 108 -1.43 -1.42 6.97
N TYR A 109 -2.28 -2.44 6.95
CA TYR A 109 -1.91 -3.82 7.20
C TYR A 109 -2.48 -4.69 6.11
N LEU A 110 -1.74 -5.70 5.69
CA LEU A 110 -2.23 -6.77 4.85
C LEU A 110 -2.88 -7.85 5.72
N ILE A 111 -4.00 -8.39 5.24
CA ILE A 111 -4.65 -9.56 5.82
C ILE A 111 -4.45 -10.70 4.84
N LEU A 112 -3.81 -11.75 5.32
CA LEU A 112 -3.45 -12.93 4.54
C LEU A 112 -4.22 -14.15 5.05
N HIS A 113 -4.63 -15.01 4.13
CA HIS A 113 -5.09 -16.37 4.41
C HIS A 113 -4.15 -17.34 3.69
N GLY A 114 -3.33 -18.04 4.44
CA GLY A 114 -2.17 -18.74 3.90
C GLY A 114 -1.22 -17.76 3.19
N THR A 115 -1.02 -17.93 1.89
CA THR A 115 -0.16 -17.09 1.06
C THR A 115 -0.91 -16.01 0.28
N ASN A 116 -2.24 -15.99 0.38
CA ASN A 116 -3.05 -15.06 -0.42
C ASN A 116 -3.40 -13.81 0.38
N ILE A 117 -3.27 -12.65 -0.23
CA ILE A 117 -3.79 -11.41 0.32
C ILE A 117 -5.31 -11.46 0.16
N VAL A 118 -6.04 -11.50 1.27
CA VAL A 118 -7.51 -11.58 1.31
C VAL A 118 -8.15 -10.26 1.71
N GLY A 119 -7.37 -9.32 2.20
CA GLY A 119 -7.86 -8.01 2.58
C GLY A 119 -6.74 -7.07 2.99
N TRP A 120 -7.13 -5.85 3.28
CA TRP A 120 -6.27 -4.84 3.89
C TRP A 120 -7.05 -4.06 4.96
N ALA A 121 -6.32 -3.46 5.89
CA ALA A 121 -6.94 -2.72 6.97
C ALA A 121 -6.22 -1.39 7.21
N PHE A 122 -6.98 -0.37 7.60
CA PHE A 122 -6.47 0.92 8.05
C PHE A 122 -6.61 1.07 9.55
N VAL A 123 -5.50 1.45 10.19
CA VAL A 123 -5.43 1.72 11.62
C VAL A 123 -4.95 3.14 11.83
N ARG A 124 -5.71 3.93 12.57
CA ARG A 124 -5.25 5.23 13.07
C ARG A 124 -4.41 5.01 14.31
N ALA A 125 -3.28 5.69 14.40
CA ALA A 125 -2.43 5.69 15.57
C ALA A 125 -2.29 7.11 16.15
N ASP A 126 -2.01 7.17 17.43
CA ASP A 126 -1.61 8.40 18.10
C ASP A 126 -0.13 8.65 17.81
N VAL A 127 0.17 9.76 17.16
CA VAL A 127 1.54 10.14 16.78
C VAL A 127 2.46 10.34 17.98
N LYS A 128 1.90 10.79 19.12
CA LYS A 128 2.70 11.07 20.33
C LYS A 128 3.07 9.80 21.09
N THR A 129 2.11 8.88 21.20
CA THR A 129 2.29 7.68 22.02
C THR A 129 2.71 6.46 21.22
N GLY A 130 2.55 6.49 19.89
CA GLY A 130 2.81 5.34 19.01
C GLY A 130 1.80 4.19 19.21
N ARG A 131 0.64 4.45 19.84
CA ARG A 131 -0.39 3.44 20.10
C ARG A 131 -1.51 3.50 19.06
N ALA A 132 -1.99 2.34 18.68
CA ALA A 132 -3.16 2.25 17.83
C ALA A 132 -4.40 2.78 18.58
N LEU A 133 -5.18 3.62 17.90
CA LEU A 133 -6.41 4.21 18.43
C LEU A 133 -7.64 3.46 17.93
N LYS A 134 -7.66 3.13 16.64
CA LYS A 134 -8.83 2.52 16.01
C LYS A 134 -8.46 1.88 14.68
N CYS A 135 -8.89 0.64 14.44
CA CYS A 135 -9.03 0.09 13.09
C CYS A 135 -10.38 0.58 12.54
N TYR A 136 -10.37 1.43 11.55
CA TYR A 136 -11.59 2.08 11.06
C TYR A 136 -12.09 1.53 9.73
N GLN A 137 -11.27 0.75 9.05
CA GLN A 137 -11.64 0.15 7.78
C GLN A 137 -10.93 -1.18 7.57
N ILE A 138 -11.68 -2.17 7.09
CA ILE A 138 -11.18 -3.37 6.42
C ILE A 138 -11.83 -3.40 5.04
N GLY A 139 -11.05 -3.73 4.02
CA GLY A 139 -11.51 -3.77 2.64
C GLY A 139 -10.94 -4.96 1.86
N GLU A 140 -11.44 -5.11 0.64
CA GLU A 140 -10.91 -6.07 -0.32
C GLU A 140 -9.45 -5.73 -0.64
N PRO A 141 -8.63 -6.71 -1.08
CA PRO A 141 -7.27 -6.45 -1.50
C PRO A 141 -7.19 -5.29 -2.51
N LEU A 142 -6.27 -4.38 -2.30
CA LEU A 142 -6.04 -3.32 -3.28
C LEU A 142 -5.58 -3.94 -4.60
N LYS A 143 -6.34 -3.68 -5.66
CA LYS A 143 -6.03 -4.21 -6.98
C LYS A 143 -4.62 -3.79 -7.40
N GLY A 144 -3.78 -4.74 -7.79
CA GLY A 144 -2.41 -4.52 -8.23
C GLY A 144 -1.37 -4.45 -7.11
N LEU A 145 -1.77 -4.53 -5.83
CA LEU A 145 -0.84 -4.42 -4.71
C LEU A 145 0.15 -5.60 -4.65
N ASP A 146 -0.33 -6.82 -4.81
CA ASP A 146 0.50 -8.04 -4.85
C ASP A 146 1.54 -7.99 -5.97
N GLU A 147 1.14 -7.54 -7.14
CA GLU A 147 2.03 -7.36 -8.29
C GLU A 147 3.05 -6.23 -8.03
N ALA A 148 2.62 -5.10 -7.48
CA ALA A 148 3.52 -4.00 -7.15
C ALA A 148 4.57 -4.40 -6.10
N LEU A 149 4.17 -5.17 -5.08
CA LEU A 149 5.10 -5.71 -4.08
C LEU A 149 6.10 -6.68 -4.70
N ARG A 150 5.63 -7.59 -5.55
CA ARG A 150 6.50 -8.53 -6.28
C ARG A 150 7.51 -7.82 -7.18
N ILE A 151 7.10 -6.74 -7.84
CA ILE A 151 7.99 -5.91 -8.65
C ILE A 151 9.01 -5.20 -7.76
N ALA A 152 8.56 -4.60 -6.64
CA ALA A 152 9.41 -3.92 -5.68
C ALA A 152 10.56 -4.80 -5.19
N GLU A 153 10.28 -6.06 -4.83
CA GLU A 153 11.27 -7.03 -4.36
C GLU A 153 12.30 -7.40 -5.44
N GLN A 154 11.94 -7.29 -6.72
CA GLN A 154 12.81 -7.66 -7.85
C GLN A 154 13.67 -6.50 -8.34
N LEU A 155 13.42 -5.26 -7.88
CA LEU A 155 14.18 -4.09 -8.33
C LEU A 155 15.66 -4.21 -7.99
N PRO A 156 16.56 -3.94 -8.97
CA PRO A 156 18.01 -3.92 -8.72
C PRO A 156 18.41 -2.89 -7.65
N GLU A 157 17.66 -1.79 -7.53
CA GLU A 157 17.86 -0.71 -6.57
C GLU A 157 17.67 -1.20 -5.14
N VAL A 158 16.63 -2.01 -4.90
CA VAL A 158 16.31 -2.59 -3.59
C VAL A 158 17.38 -3.56 -3.11
N LYS A 159 18.18 -4.11 -4.03
CA LYS A 159 19.34 -4.97 -3.69
C LYS A 159 20.59 -4.18 -3.29
N LYS A 160 20.58 -2.86 -3.47
CA LYS A 160 21.76 -1.99 -3.25
C LYS A 160 21.65 -1.13 -2.00
N GLN A 161 20.42 -0.80 -1.59
CA GLN A 161 20.14 0.00 -0.39
C GLN A 161 18.78 -0.37 0.20
N ASP A 162 18.60 -0.04 1.46
CA ASP A 162 17.34 -0.23 2.15
C ASP A 162 16.31 0.80 1.71
N TYR A 163 15.08 0.33 1.53
CA TYR A 163 13.91 1.15 1.24
C TYR A 163 12.83 0.94 2.29
N GLU A 164 12.33 2.01 2.86
CA GLU A 164 11.15 1.96 3.71
C GLU A 164 9.89 1.85 2.86
N MET A 165 9.07 0.84 3.15
CA MET A 165 7.79 0.63 2.49
C MET A 165 6.76 1.64 3.00
N ARG A 166 6.18 2.41 2.08
CA ARG A 166 5.09 3.35 2.31
C ARG A 166 3.96 3.10 1.34
N TYR A 167 2.78 3.52 1.71
CA TYR A 167 1.63 3.59 0.79
C TYR A 167 1.33 5.06 0.48
N LEU A 168 1.13 5.36 -0.79
CA LEU A 168 0.82 6.68 -1.28
C LEU A 168 -0.59 6.70 -1.87
N ASP A 169 -1.43 7.59 -1.34
CA ASP A 169 -2.81 7.82 -1.79
C ASP A 169 -3.01 9.27 -2.21
N MET A 170 -3.56 9.48 -3.41
CA MET A 170 -3.98 10.79 -3.90
C MET A 170 -5.43 10.68 -4.38
N PRO A 171 -6.41 10.80 -3.48
CA PRO A 171 -7.82 10.56 -3.79
C PRO A 171 -8.38 11.51 -4.84
N TRP A 172 -7.80 12.71 -4.98
CA TRP A 172 -8.23 13.71 -5.97
C TRP A 172 -7.98 13.30 -7.44
N ILE A 173 -7.19 12.25 -7.69
CA ILE A 173 -6.95 11.65 -9.02
C ILE A 173 -7.11 10.13 -9.03
N LEU A 174 -7.61 9.54 -7.95
CA LEU A 174 -7.74 8.09 -7.77
C LEU A 174 -6.39 7.36 -8.00
N PHE A 175 -5.31 7.94 -7.48
CA PHE A 175 -3.98 7.39 -7.57
C PHE A 175 -3.59 6.69 -6.27
N ASP A 176 -3.24 5.41 -6.40
CA ASP A 176 -2.70 4.58 -5.32
C ASP A 176 -1.36 4.01 -5.77
N ALA A 177 -0.37 3.98 -4.89
CA ALA A 177 0.95 3.44 -5.20
C ALA A 177 1.64 2.82 -3.98
N VAL A 178 2.50 1.85 -4.24
CA VAL A 178 3.61 1.50 -3.35
C VAL A 178 4.67 2.59 -3.51
N TRP A 179 5.11 3.15 -2.41
CA TRP A 179 6.20 4.13 -2.36
C TRP A 179 7.36 3.54 -1.57
N LEU A 180 8.45 3.27 -2.26
CA LEU A 180 9.72 2.85 -1.67
C LEU A 180 10.53 4.12 -1.39
N HIS A 181 10.62 4.47 -0.11
CA HIS A 181 11.31 5.68 0.34
C HIS A 181 12.73 5.38 0.79
N ALA A 182 13.70 6.13 0.28
CA ALA A 182 15.08 6.10 0.70
C ALA A 182 15.69 7.52 0.73
N LYS A 183 16.83 7.67 1.38
CA LYS A 183 17.48 8.98 1.53
C LYS A 183 17.84 9.66 0.19
N SER A 184 18.11 8.89 -0.85
CA SER A 184 18.67 9.40 -2.09
C SER A 184 17.80 9.18 -3.32
N ASN A 185 16.87 8.25 -3.28
CA ASN A 185 16.10 7.89 -4.46
C ASN A 185 14.79 7.21 -4.07
N ASP A 186 13.69 7.90 -4.28
CA ASP A 186 12.36 7.35 -4.07
C ASP A 186 11.84 6.67 -5.33
N ILE A 187 11.16 5.54 -5.16
CA ILE A 187 10.56 4.77 -6.24
C ILE A 187 9.06 4.65 -5.99
N ILE A 188 8.27 5.01 -7.00
CA ILE A 188 6.81 4.98 -6.94
C ILE A 188 6.32 3.91 -7.91
N ILE A 189 5.53 2.95 -7.41
CA ILE A 189 4.94 1.88 -8.22
C ILE A 189 3.41 2.00 -8.16
N PRO A 190 2.76 2.58 -9.20
CA PRO A 190 1.31 2.72 -9.23
C PRO A 190 0.60 1.37 -9.19
N LEU A 191 -0.51 1.28 -8.45
CA LEU A 191 -1.32 0.06 -8.34
C LEU A 191 -2.32 -0.08 -9.50
N ARG A 192 -2.68 1.02 -10.17
CA ARG A 192 -3.66 1.05 -11.25
C ARG A 192 -3.14 1.84 -12.44
N ASP A 193 -3.57 1.44 -13.63
CA ASP A 193 -3.35 2.21 -14.85
C ASP A 193 -4.16 3.50 -14.85
N HIS A 194 -3.59 4.54 -15.45
CA HIS A 194 -4.35 5.74 -15.82
C HIS A 194 -4.10 6.08 -17.29
N TRP A 195 -5.00 5.73 -18.13
CA TRP A 195 -5.18 6.00 -19.58
C TRP A 195 -4.03 6.69 -20.28
N SER A 196 -2.94 6.35 -20.56
CA SER A 196 -1.80 7.03 -21.21
C SER A 196 -0.87 7.87 -20.32
N ARG A 197 -1.12 7.98 -19.01
CA ARG A 197 -0.27 8.81 -18.15
C ARG A 197 0.75 8.02 -17.35
N TRP A 198 0.29 6.95 -16.72
CA TRP A 198 1.15 5.99 -16.02
C TRP A 198 0.58 4.58 -16.13
N SER A 199 1.43 3.59 -15.94
CA SER A 199 1.07 2.17 -15.99
C SER A 199 1.19 1.54 -14.61
N ALA A 200 0.22 0.69 -14.27
CA ALA A 200 0.28 -0.15 -13.08
C ALA A 200 1.54 -1.02 -13.10
N GLY A 201 2.17 -1.19 -11.94
CA GLY A 201 3.37 -2.02 -11.78
C GLY A 201 4.65 -1.46 -12.40
N ARG A 202 4.60 -0.40 -13.19
CA ARG A 202 5.81 0.24 -13.69
C ARG A 202 6.45 1.08 -12.60
N PRO A 203 7.74 0.87 -12.25
CA PRO A 203 8.46 1.74 -11.34
C PRO A 203 8.76 3.10 -11.99
N TYR A 204 8.56 4.16 -11.25
CA TYR A 204 8.90 5.53 -11.61
C TYR A 204 9.79 6.12 -10.53
N SER A 205 10.76 6.93 -10.91
CA SER A 205 11.41 7.83 -9.95
C SER A 205 10.42 8.90 -9.47
N GLU A 206 10.67 9.45 -8.28
CA GLU A 206 9.88 10.56 -7.75
C GLU A 206 9.78 11.72 -8.77
N THR A 207 10.90 12.09 -9.38
CA THR A 207 10.96 13.18 -10.38
C THR A 207 10.10 12.88 -11.62
N GLU A 208 10.12 11.64 -12.12
CA GLU A 208 9.26 11.24 -13.27
C GLU A 208 7.78 11.31 -12.89
N MET A 209 7.43 10.83 -11.70
CA MET A 209 6.05 10.84 -11.24
C MET A 209 5.54 12.27 -11.04
N ILE A 210 6.33 13.17 -10.49
CA ILE A 210 5.96 14.58 -10.33
C ILE A 210 5.74 15.25 -11.68
N LYS A 211 6.59 14.99 -12.69
CA LYS A 211 6.38 15.51 -14.06
C LYS A 211 5.04 15.09 -14.65
N ILE A 212 4.55 13.90 -14.29
CA ILE A 212 3.24 13.39 -14.72
C ILE A 212 2.11 14.03 -13.92
N LEU A 213 2.24 14.11 -12.60
CA LEU A 213 1.17 14.48 -11.69
C LEU A 213 0.95 16.00 -11.60
N LYS A 214 2.02 16.81 -11.68
CA LYS A 214 1.94 18.28 -11.57
C LYS A 214 0.95 18.92 -12.54
N PRO A 215 0.99 18.65 -13.87
CA PRO A 215 0.04 19.25 -14.82
C PRO A 215 -1.43 18.89 -14.51
N ILE A 216 -1.65 17.70 -13.94
CA ILE A 216 -2.99 17.26 -13.55
C ILE A 216 -3.47 18.07 -12.35
N ALA A 217 -2.59 18.22 -11.34
CA ALA A 217 -2.90 18.98 -10.15
C ALA A 217 -3.17 20.46 -10.46
N GLU A 218 -2.36 21.08 -11.31
CA GLU A 218 -2.56 22.45 -11.77
C GLU A 218 -3.92 22.64 -12.47
N LYS A 219 -4.29 21.69 -13.34
CA LYS A 219 -5.59 21.71 -14.01
C LYS A 219 -6.76 21.59 -13.03
N GLN A 220 -6.63 20.69 -12.04
CA GLN A 220 -7.66 20.50 -11.02
C GLN A 220 -7.83 21.72 -10.11
N LEU A 221 -6.73 22.38 -9.74
CA LEU A 221 -6.80 23.63 -8.97
C LEU A 221 -7.53 24.72 -9.73
N LYS A 222 -7.25 24.89 -11.02
CA LYS A 222 -7.95 25.88 -11.86
C LYS A 222 -9.45 25.64 -11.88
N VAL A 223 -9.88 24.38 -12.00
CA VAL A 223 -11.32 24.01 -11.98
C VAL A 223 -11.96 24.33 -10.62
N LYS A 224 -11.29 24.05 -9.51
CA LYS A 224 -11.80 24.35 -8.17
C LYS A 224 -11.88 25.85 -7.87
N MET A 225 -11.07 26.68 -8.52
CA MET A 225 -11.03 28.13 -8.31
C MET A 225 -12.02 28.89 -9.21
N MET A 226 -12.71 28.22 -10.15
CA MET A 226 -13.74 28.86 -10.95
C MET A 226 -15.02 29.08 -10.12
N PRO A 227 -15.41 30.33 -9.82
CA PRO A 227 -16.67 30.60 -9.11
C PRO A 227 -17.83 30.20 -9.99
N GLY A 228 -18.69 29.28 -9.55
CA GLY A 228 -19.95 29.00 -10.24
C GLY A 228 -20.28 27.55 -10.56
N MET A 229 -19.43 26.55 -10.21
CA MET A 229 -19.76 25.13 -10.37
C MET A 229 -20.01 24.42 -9.03
N VAL A 230 -20.45 25.12 -8.01
CA VAL A 230 -21.09 24.48 -6.86
C VAL A 230 -22.56 24.35 -7.22
N GLY A 231 -22.95 23.13 -7.61
CA GLY A 231 -24.28 22.82 -8.06
C GLY A 231 -25.37 23.25 -7.08
N SER A 232 -26.37 23.87 -7.66
CA SER A 232 -27.70 24.02 -7.12
C SER A 232 -28.36 22.64 -6.96
#